data_5a19f392e8c5aa695568ce3b29436168
#
_entry.id   5a19f392e8c5aa695568ce3b29436168
#
_cell.length_a   1.000
_cell.length_b   1.000
_cell.length_c   1.000
_cell.angle_alpha   90.00
_cell.angle_beta   90.00
_cell.angle_gamma   90.00
#
_symmetry.space_group_name_H-M   'P 1'
#
loop_
_entity.id
_entity.type
_entity.pdbx_description
1 polymer ?
#
loop_
_entity_poly.entity_id
_entity_poly.type
_entity_poly.pdbx_seq_one_letter_code
_entity_poly.pdbx_strand_id
1 'polypeptide(L)'
;MEINMITISLCMIVKNEEEVLERCLNSLKGLMDEIIIVDTGSTDSTKEIAARYTDKIYDFSWCDDFAAARNFSFSKATQEYIYAPDADEVVDDTNRRRFMMLKAALLPEIEIVQMKYITPSKFNTVQNSSSEYRPKLFKRLRTFTWINPVHETVRLEPV
;
A
#
# COMPACT_ATOMS: atom_id res chain seq x y z
N MET A 1 -16.26 20.72 -16.65
CA MET A 1 -15.01 19.95 -16.88
C MET A 1 -14.99 18.79 -15.86
N GLU A 2 -15.07 17.58 -16.33
CA GLU A 2 -14.94 16.43 -15.45
C GLU A 2 -13.50 16.35 -14.96
N ILE A 3 -13.31 16.35 -13.63
CA ILE A 3 -12.02 16.07 -13.03
C ILE A 3 -11.81 14.56 -13.13
N ASN A 4 -10.92 14.14 -14.01
CA ASN A 4 -10.58 12.76 -14.19
C ASN A 4 -9.59 12.34 -13.10
N MET A 5 -10.10 11.79 -12.00
CA MET A 5 -9.26 11.24 -10.92
C MET A 5 -8.62 9.95 -11.36
N ILE A 6 -7.35 9.73 -10.99
CA ILE A 6 -6.70 8.43 -11.16
C ILE A 6 -7.40 7.37 -10.31
N THR A 7 -7.40 6.14 -10.79
CA THR A 7 -7.89 4.98 -10.05
C THR A 7 -6.75 4.22 -9.40
N ILE A 8 -6.97 3.70 -8.20
CA ILE A 8 -5.93 3.11 -7.37
C ILE A 8 -6.34 1.73 -6.85
N SER A 9 -5.49 0.73 -7.09
CA SER A 9 -5.52 -0.56 -6.40
C SER A 9 -4.63 -0.49 -5.16
N LEU A 10 -5.19 -0.76 -3.98
CA LEU A 10 -4.39 -1.05 -2.81
C LEU A 10 -3.87 -2.49 -2.92
N CYS A 11 -2.57 -2.69 -2.77
CA CYS A 11 -1.95 -4.00 -2.70
C CYS A 11 -1.19 -4.13 -1.38
N MET A 12 -1.64 -5.02 -0.51
CA MET A 12 -1.07 -5.21 0.82
C MET A 12 -0.78 -6.69 1.07
N ILE A 13 0.41 -6.97 1.60
CA ILE A 13 0.75 -8.30 2.13
C ILE A 13 0.58 -8.27 3.65
N VAL A 14 -0.04 -9.31 4.19
CA VAL A 14 -0.36 -9.38 5.62
C VAL A 14 0.01 -10.75 6.22
N LYS A 15 0.36 -10.73 7.50
CA LYS A 15 0.50 -11.94 8.32
C LYS A 15 0.30 -11.56 9.79
N ASN A 16 -0.76 -12.09 10.42
CA ASN A 16 -1.07 -11.86 11.84
C ASN A 16 -1.12 -10.36 12.20
N GLU A 17 -1.97 -9.62 11.49
CA GLU A 17 -2.13 -8.17 11.62
C GLU A 17 -3.50 -7.78 12.22
N GLU A 18 -4.17 -8.69 12.95
CA GLU A 18 -5.52 -8.47 13.47
C GLU A 18 -5.66 -7.21 14.35
N GLU A 19 -4.59 -6.79 15.04
CA GLU A 19 -4.63 -5.62 15.91
C GLU A 19 -4.62 -4.29 15.16
N VAL A 20 -4.08 -4.25 13.94
CA VAL A 20 -3.80 -2.99 13.22
C VAL A 20 -4.49 -2.87 11.87
N LEU A 21 -4.85 -3.98 11.23
CA LEU A 21 -5.36 -4.00 9.86
C LEU A 21 -6.65 -3.17 9.69
N GLU A 22 -7.60 -3.30 10.61
CA GLU A 22 -8.87 -2.56 10.53
C GLU A 22 -8.64 -1.06 10.58
N ARG A 23 -7.76 -0.60 11.45
CA ARG A 23 -7.39 0.82 11.56
C ARG A 23 -6.78 1.35 10.27
N CYS A 24 -5.87 0.60 9.67
CA CYS A 24 -5.25 0.94 8.39
C CYS A 24 -6.31 1.06 7.29
N LEU A 25 -7.13 0.04 7.09
CA LEU A 25 -8.14 0.02 6.04
C LEU A 25 -9.21 1.09 6.22
N ASN A 26 -9.63 1.36 7.44
CA ASN A 26 -10.56 2.46 7.74
C ASN A 26 -9.97 3.82 7.39
N SER A 27 -8.68 4.03 7.62
CA SER A 27 -8.00 5.30 7.28
C SER A 27 -7.93 5.56 5.78
N LEU A 28 -8.05 4.50 4.97
CA LEU A 28 -7.99 4.55 3.50
C LEU A 28 -9.36 4.48 2.83
N LYS A 29 -10.44 4.36 3.61
CA LYS A 29 -11.79 4.19 3.11
C LYS A 29 -12.20 5.37 2.22
N GLY A 30 -12.70 5.06 1.01
CA GLY A 30 -13.08 6.07 0.02
C GLY A 30 -11.94 6.60 -0.85
N LEU A 31 -10.69 6.23 -0.57
CA LEU A 31 -9.52 6.62 -1.36
C LEU A 31 -9.13 5.56 -2.41
N MET A 32 -9.43 4.30 -2.14
CA MET A 32 -9.05 3.17 -2.98
C MET A 32 -10.22 2.72 -3.86
N ASP A 33 -9.93 2.37 -5.10
CA ASP A 33 -10.92 1.86 -6.07
C ASP A 33 -10.94 0.32 -6.10
N GLU A 34 -9.89 -0.29 -5.61
CA GLU A 34 -9.74 -1.74 -5.48
C GLU A 34 -8.87 -2.04 -4.26
N ILE A 35 -9.20 -3.10 -3.52
CA ILE A 35 -8.39 -3.56 -2.38
C ILE A 35 -8.01 -5.01 -2.59
N ILE A 36 -6.71 -5.27 -2.63
CA ILE A 36 -6.11 -6.61 -2.79
C ILE A 36 -5.28 -6.90 -1.54
N ILE A 37 -5.65 -7.96 -0.85
CA ILE A 37 -4.95 -8.45 0.32
C ILE A 37 -4.32 -9.80 0.00
N VAL A 38 -3.03 -9.93 0.25
CA VAL A 38 -2.29 -11.18 0.12
C VAL A 38 -1.89 -11.65 1.49
N ASP A 39 -2.46 -12.76 1.93
CA ASP A 39 -2.18 -13.38 3.22
C ASP A 39 -1.05 -14.39 3.09
N THR A 40 -0.01 -14.24 3.89
CA THR A 40 1.18 -15.10 3.86
C THR A 40 1.19 -16.14 4.97
N GLY A 41 0.02 -16.51 5.49
CA GLY A 41 -0.16 -17.56 6.46
C GLY A 41 -0.57 -17.08 7.85
N SER A 42 -1.56 -16.18 7.92
CA SER A 42 -2.13 -15.74 9.19
C SER A 42 -2.84 -16.88 9.92
N THR A 43 -2.67 -16.91 11.25
CA THR A 43 -3.32 -17.86 12.15
C THR A 43 -4.32 -17.18 13.10
N ASP A 44 -4.43 -15.86 13.01
CA ASP A 44 -5.36 -15.02 13.78
C ASP A 44 -6.56 -14.59 12.94
N SER A 45 -7.28 -13.54 13.35
CA SER A 45 -8.48 -13.02 12.68
C SER A 45 -8.17 -12.10 11.49
N THR A 46 -6.95 -12.02 11.00
CA THR A 46 -6.55 -11.11 9.91
C THR A 46 -7.42 -11.28 8.67
N LYS A 47 -7.63 -12.52 8.22
CA LYS A 47 -8.42 -12.79 7.00
C LYS A 47 -9.89 -12.43 7.16
N GLU A 48 -10.48 -12.66 8.34
CA GLU A 48 -11.87 -12.28 8.62
C GLU A 48 -12.03 -10.75 8.64
N ILE A 49 -11.06 -10.02 9.19
CA ILE A 49 -11.06 -8.56 9.15
C ILE A 49 -10.96 -8.07 7.70
N ALA A 50 -10.02 -8.60 6.93
CA ALA A 50 -9.85 -8.24 5.52
C ALA A 50 -11.14 -8.48 4.71
N ALA A 51 -11.86 -9.56 4.98
CA ALA A 51 -13.10 -9.92 4.28
C ALA A 51 -14.24 -8.90 4.48
N ARG A 52 -14.17 -8.03 5.49
CA ARG A 52 -15.13 -6.93 5.67
C ARG A 52 -14.93 -5.79 4.66
N TYR A 53 -13.78 -5.73 4.00
CA TYR A 53 -13.38 -4.64 3.10
C TYR A 53 -13.28 -5.06 1.65
N THR A 54 -12.99 -6.34 1.39
CA THR A 54 -12.80 -6.86 0.03
C THR A 54 -13.04 -8.37 -0.03
N ASP A 55 -13.41 -8.85 -1.19
CA ASP A 55 -13.45 -10.28 -1.53
C ASP A 55 -12.16 -10.75 -2.24
N LYS A 56 -11.26 -9.81 -2.58
CA LYS A 56 -9.99 -10.08 -3.26
C LYS A 56 -8.89 -10.38 -2.25
N ILE A 57 -9.00 -11.52 -1.60
CA ILE A 57 -8.04 -12.03 -0.63
C ILE A 57 -7.39 -13.28 -1.22
N TYR A 58 -6.06 -13.26 -1.32
CA TYR A 58 -5.26 -14.34 -1.91
C TYR A 58 -4.32 -14.92 -0.86
N ASP A 59 -4.20 -16.23 -0.85
CA ASP A 59 -3.19 -16.92 -0.05
C ASP A 59 -1.88 -17.01 -0.84
N PHE A 60 -0.77 -16.74 -0.17
CA PHE A 60 0.57 -16.86 -0.71
C PHE A 60 1.43 -17.66 0.26
N SER A 61 1.93 -18.81 -0.19
CA SER A 61 2.82 -19.63 0.64
C SER A 61 4.12 -18.89 0.92
N TRP A 62 4.37 -18.62 2.19
CA TRP A 62 5.58 -17.91 2.60
C TRP A 62 6.85 -18.66 2.19
N CYS A 63 7.76 -17.99 1.50
CA CYS A 63 9.00 -18.54 0.97
C CYS A 63 10.23 -17.73 1.40
N ASP A 64 10.15 -17.02 2.52
CA ASP A 64 11.20 -16.16 3.07
C ASP A 64 11.65 -15.05 2.10
N ASP A 65 10.71 -14.55 1.29
CA ASP A 65 10.97 -13.55 0.28
C ASP A 65 9.81 -12.53 0.21
N PHE A 66 10.00 -11.35 0.79
CA PHE A 66 9.02 -10.26 0.75
C PHE A 66 8.81 -9.73 -0.67
N ALA A 67 9.86 -9.65 -1.48
CA ALA A 67 9.75 -9.18 -2.84
C ALA A 67 8.85 -10.11 -3.68
N ALA A 68 8.95 -11.43 -3.49
CA ALA A 68 8.09 -12.39 -4.17
C ALA A 68 6.61 -12.18 -3.79
N ALA A 69 6.31 -11.99 -2.51
CA ALA A 69 4.95 -11.73 -2.06
C ALA A 69 4.40 -10.40 -2.60
N ARG A 70 5.21 -9.33 -2.62
CA ARG A 70 4.81 -8.04 -3.22
C ARG A 70 4.58 -8.13 -4.72
N ASN A 71 5.45 -8.81 -5.46
CA ASN A 71 5.26 -9.02 -6.89
C ASN A 71 3.99 -9.80 -7.18
N PHE A 72 3.69 -10.82 -6.37
CA PHE A 72 2.43 -11.54 -6.48
C PHE A 72 1.23 -10.62 -6.24
N SER A 73 1.25 -9.78 -5.21
CA SER A 73 0.15 -8.85 -4.93
C SER A 73 -0.03 -7.83 -6.07
N PHE A 74 1.06 -7.29 -6.61
CA PHE A 74 1.02 -6.34 -7.72
C PHE A 74 0.44 -6.98 -8.99
N SER A 75 0.69 -8.27 -9.22
CA SER A 75 0.13 -8.99 -10.37
C SER A 75 -1.40 -9.07 -10.37
N LYS A 76 -2.05 -8.85 -9.21
CA LYS A 76 -3.50 -8.89 -9.05
C LYS A 76 -4.16 -7.52 -9.28
N ALA A 77 -3.40 -6.44 -9.31
CA ALA A 77 -3.92 -5.08 -9.46
C ALA A 77 -4.48 -4.83 -10.87
N THR A 78 -5.60 -4.12 -10.96
CA THR A 78 -6.27 -3.81 -12.23
C THR A 78 -6.42 -2.31 -12.50
N GLN A 79 -6.22 -1.45 -11.50
CA GLN A 79 -6.40 0.00 -11.64
C GLN A 79 -5.17 0.70 -12.21
N GLU A 80 -5.25 2.01 -12.45
CA GLU A 80 -4.17 2.78 -13.09
C GLU A 80 -2.89 2.84 -12.27
N TYR A 81 -3.05 2.94 -10.95
CA TYR A 81 -1.96 3.02 -9.98
C TYR A 81 -2.12 1.96 -8.90
N ILE A 82 -1.01 1.61 -8.28
CA ILE A 82 -0.95 0.69 -7.15
C ILE A 82 -0.43 1.46 -5.94
N TYR A 83 -1.18 1.43 -4.83
CA TYR A 83 -0.74 1.91 -3.53
C TYR A 83 -0.35 0.72 -2.66
N ALA A 84 0.87 0.76 -2.09
CA ALA A 84 1.46 -0.36 -1.36
C ALA A 84 1.79 0.02 0.10
N PRO A 85 0.78 0.15 0.98
CA PRO A 85 1.01 0.39 2.41
C PRO A 85 1.32 -0.90 3.16
N ASP A 86 1.90 -0.76 4.34
CA ASP A 86 1.94 -1.82 5.34
C ASP A 86 0.71 -1.74 6.26
N ALA A 87 0.33 -2.87 6.87
CA ALA A 87 -0.92 -2.98 7.63
C ALA A 87 -0.98 -2.09 8.89
N ASP A 88 0.16 -1.67 9.41
CA ASP A 88 0.29 -0.80 10.58
C ASP A 88 0.28 0.69 10.25
N GLU A 89 0.25 1.06 8.97
CA GLU A 89 0.23 2.45 8.52
C GLU A 89 -1.17 3.05 8.60
N VAL A 90 -1.24 4.34 8.94
CA VAL A 90 -2.49 5.10 9.04
C VAL A 90 -2.34 6.43 8.31
N VAL A 91 -3.35 6.78 7.53
CA VAL A 91 -3.46 8.09 6.90
C VAL A 91 -4.43 8.94 7.71
N ASP A 92 -3.95 10.03 8.31
CA ASP A 92 -4.79 10.93 9.08
C ASP A 92 -5.68 11.82 8.17
N ASP A 93 -6.61 12.58 8.77
CA ASP A 93 -7.57 13.39 8.00
C ASP A 93 -6.90 14.45 7.13
N THR A 94 -5.82 15.07 7.59
CA THR A 94 -5.06 16.04 6.79
C THR A 94 -4.44 15.38 5.57
N ASN A 95 -3.84 14.22 5.77
CA ASN A 95 -3.21 13.47 4.67
C ASN A 95 -4.22 12.80 3.76
N ARG A 96 -5.41 12.44 4.26
CA ARG A 96 -6.53 11.99 3.40
C ARG A 96 -6.91 13.06 2.39
N ARG A 97 -7.02 14.32 2.81
CA ARG A 97 -7.31 15.45 1.90
C ARG A 97 -6.19 15.63 0.87
N ARG A 98 -4.93 15.54 1.29
CA ARG A 98 -3.78 15.58 0.38
C ARG A 98 -3.80 14.43 -0.61
N PHE A 99 -4.18 13.24 -0.17
CA PHE A 99 -4.31 12.07 -1.04
C PHE A 99 -5.40 12.26 -2.09
N MET A 100 -6.56 12.82 -1.72
CA MET A 100 -7.62 13.16 -2.66
C MET A 100 -7.18 14.21 -3.68
N MET A 101 -6.41 15.23 -3.24
CA MET A 101 -5.82 16.22 -4.15
C MET A 101 -4.84 15.56 -5.11
N LEU A 102 -4.04 14.63 -4.65
CA LEU A 102 -3.13 13.84 -5.48
C LEU A 102 -3.89 13.06 -6.56
N LYS A 103 -4.97 12.38 -6.19
CA LYS A 103 -5.81 11.63 -7.13
C LYS A 103 -6.38 12.53 -8.24
N ALA A 104 -6.70 13.77 -7.93
CA ALA A 104 -7.28 14.72 -8.88
C ALA A 104 -6.24 15.43 -9.76
N ALA A 105 -4.98 15.51 -9.31
CA ALA A 105 -3.97 16.37 -9.92
C ALA A 105 -2.73 15.64 -10.44
N LEU A 106 -2.60 14.33 -10.20
CA LEU A 106 -1.41 13.58 -10.63
C LEU A 106 -1.29 13.54 -12.14
N LEU A 107 -0.15 13.99 -12.64
CA LEU A 107 0.13 14.03 -14.07
C LEU A 107 0.43 12.62 -14.61
N PRO A 108 -0.02 12.29 -15.84
CA PRO A 108 0.13 10.96 -16.40
C PRO A 108 1.58 10.47 -16.57
N GLU A 109 2.52 11.40 -16.68
CA GLU A 109 3.95 11.09 -16.79
C GLU A 109 4.60 10.71 -15.47
N ILE A 110 3.92 10.92 -14.32
CA ILE A 110 4.44 10.52 -13.02
C ILE A 110 4.23 9.01 -12.84
N GLU A 111 5.31 8.29 -12.60
CA GLU A 111 5.30 6.84 -12.50
C GLU A 111 5.39 6.32 -11.07
N ILE A 112 6.10 7.05 -10.21
CA ILE A 112 6.25 6.71 -8.78
C ILE A 112 6.02 7.97 -7.95
N VAL A 113 5.27 7.82 -6.87
CA VAL A 113 5.14 8.87 -5.84
C VAL A 113 5.75 8.35 -4.54
N GLN A 114 6.72 9.09 -4.03
CA GLN A 114 7.25 8.87 -2.70
C GLN A 114 6.40 9.63 -1.67
N MET A 115 6.03 8.95 -0.62
CA MET A 115 5.24 9.52 0.46
C MET A 115 6.05 9.58 1.74
N LYS A 116 5.81 10.62 2.52
CA LYS A 116 6.49 10.79 3.80
C LYS A 116 5.96 9.76 4.79
N TYR A 117 6.86 8.96 5.31
CA TYR A 117 6.59 7.98 6.36
C TYR A 117 7.09 8.55 7.69
N ILE A 118 6.22 8.63 8.67
CA ILE A 118 6.53 9.16 9.99
C ILE A 118 6.39 8.04 11.01
N THR A 119 7.48 7.72 11.71
CA THR A 119 7.45 6.80 12.84
C THR A 119 7.36 7.63 14.12
N PRO A 120 6.23 7.59 14.86
CA PRO A 120 6.14 8.30 16.13
C PRO A 120 7.10 7.68 17.14
N SER A 121 7.78 8.51 17.92
CA SER A 121 8.61 8.03 19.00
C SER A 121 7.73 7.60 20.19
N LYS A 122 8.28 6.73 21.03
CA LYS A 122 7.62 6.30 22.28
C LYS A 122 7.29 7.46 23.24
N PHE A 123 7.91 8.64 23.04
CA PHE A 123 7.80 9.78 23.92
C PHE A 123 7.02 10.97 23.33
N ASN A 124 6.43 10.81 22.16
CA ASN A 124 5.57 11.82 21.52
C ASN A 124 6.19 13.22 21.40
N THR A 125 7.49 13.34 21.35
CA THR A 125 8.18 14.63 21.17
C THR A 125 8.63 14.77 19.71
N VAL A 126 8.52 15.98 19.16
CA VAL A 126 8.94 16.29 17.79
C VAL A 126 10.43 15.93 17.54
N GLN A 127 11.25 15.95 18.58
CA GLN A 127 12.68 15.63 18.50
C GLN A 127 12.97 14.14 18.34
N ASN A 128 12.00 13.26 18.65
CA ASN A 128 12.19 11.82 18.65
C ASN A 128 11.38 11.10 17.56
N SER A 129 10.71 11.84 16.67
CA SER A 129 10.05 11.26 15.48
C SER A 129 11.07 11.15 14.36
N SER A 130 11.14 9.97 13.72
CA SER A 130 11.87 9.81 12.46
C SER A 130 10.93 9.98 11.29
N SER A 131 11.38 10.62 10.22
CA SER A 131 10.64 10.70 8.97
C SER A 131 11.54 10.39 7.79
N GLU A 132 10.99 9.64 6.84
CA GLU A 132 11.65 9.30 5.59
C GLU A 132 10.65 9.27 4.44
N TYR A 133 11.13 9.41 3.22
CA TYR A 133 10.29 9.23 2.04
C TYR A 133 10.44 7.80 1.53
N ARG A 134 9.29 7.16 1.29
CA ARG A 134 9.22 5.81 0.74
C ARG A 134 8.37 5.79 -0.52
N PRO A 135 8.77 5.06 -1.57
CA PRO A 135 7.90 4.87 -2.72
C PRO A 135 6.67 4.05 -2.29
N LYS A 136 5.50 4.62 -2.50
CA LYS A 136 4.22 4.03 -2.06
C LYS A 136 3.19 3.92 -3.16
N LEU A 137 3.23 4.80 -4.17
CA LEU A 137 2.31 4.78 -5.28
C LEU A 137 3.07 4.54 -6.58
N PHE A 138 2.59 3.57 -7.38
CA PHE A 138 3.27 3.09 -8.58
C PHE A 138 2.29 3.04 -9.76
N LYS A 139 2.70 3.52 -10.93
CA LYS A 139 1.90 3.39 -12.14
C LYS A 139 1.88 1.93 -12.60
N ARG A 140 0.70 1.30 -12.66
CA ARG A 140 0.56 -0.14 -12.91
C ARG A 140 1.10 -0.60 -14.25
N LEU A 141 0.97 0.23 -15.30
CA LEU A 141 1.41 -0.14 -16.66
C LEU A 141 2.93 -0.09 -16.85
N ARG A 142 3.68 0.37 -15.84
CA ARG A 142 5.14 0.26 -15.84
C ARG A 142 5.54 -1.04 -15.16
N THR A 143 6.55 -1.69 -15.70
CA THR A 143 7.04 -2.94 -15.14
C THR A 143 7.95 -2.66 -13.96
N PHE A 144 7.36 -2.54 -12.79
CA PHE A 144 8.09 -2.46 -11.54
C PHE A 144 8.20 -3.85 -10.93
N THR A 145 9.42 -4.25 -10.60
CA THR A 145 9.68 -5.54 -9.95
C THR A 145 10.31 -5.29 -8.61
N TRP A 146 9.73 -5.86 -7.57
CA TRP A 146 10.34 -5.88 -6.24
C TRP A 146 11.50 -6.87 -6.24
N ILE A 147 12.62 -6.47 -5.66
CA ILE A 147 13.83 -7.28 -5.54
C ILE A 147 14.28 -7.29 -4.08
N ASN A 148 15.10 -8.29 -3.74
CA ASN A 148 15.63 -8.60 -2.41
C ASN A 148 14.58 -9.24 -1.48
N PRO A 149 14.91 -10.39 -0.88
CA PRO A 149 14.01 -11.10 0.04
C PRO A 149 13.70 -10.32 1.32
N VAL A 150 14.65 -9.51 1.79
CA VAL A 150 14.54 -8.66 2.97
C VAL A 150 15.02 -7.27 2.60
N HIS A 151 14.42 -6.22 3.18
CA HIS A 151 14.66 -4.83 2.77
C HIS A 151 14.42 -4.64 1.27
N GLU A 152 13.27 -5.12 0.83
CA GLU A 152 12.88 -5.11 -0.58
C GLU A 152 12.84 -3.69 -1.16
N THR A 153 13.31 -3.57 -2.38
CA THR A 153 13.30 -2.34 -3.17
C THR A 153 12.68 -2.59 -4.53
N VAL A 154 12.27 -1.52 -5.19
CA VAL A 154 11.70 -1.58 -6.53
C VAL A 154 12.79 -1.35 -7.57
N ARG A 155 12.89 -2.28 -8.51
CA ARG A 155 13.73 -2.13 -9.68
C ARG A 155 12.89 -1.66 -10.86
N LEU A 156 13.36 -0.64 -11.56
CA LEU A 156 12.82 -0.20 -12.85
C LEU A 156 13.38 -1.10 -13.94
N GLU A 157 12.48 -1.79 -14.62
CA GLU A 157 12.88 -2.45 -15.87
C GLU A 157 12.89 -1.41 -16.99
N PRO A 158 13.93 -1.37 -17.82
CA PRO A 158 13.92 -0.52 -19.00
C PRO A 158 12.81 -0.97 -19.94
N VAL A 159 12.14 -0.02 -20.52
CA VAL A 159 11.08 -0.25 -21.53
C VAL A 159 11.71 -0.51 -22.88
#